data_247b4e14673c54e1593f6798f83f5a85
#
_entry.id   247b4e14673c54e1593f6798f83f5a85
#
_cell.length_a   1.000
_cell.length_b   1.000
_cell.length_c   1.000
_cell.angle_alpha   90.00
_cell.angle_beta   90.00
_cell.angle_gamma   90.00
#
_symmetry.space_group_name_H-M   'P 1'
#
loop_
_entity.id
_entity.type
_entity.pdbx_description
1 polymer ?
#
loop_
_entity_poly.entity_id
_entity_poly.type
_entity_poly.pdbx_seq_one_letter_code
_entity_poly.pdbx_strand_id
1 'polypeptide(L)'
;MENNPSQVVVAFDYSNIFFRGLFTCVSKKASNGLYFSAEEDLQMLGNVVLSQVATLVKDLAVGCQVVFCADTLSSWRKEAIKKIDRLNNLGYKEGRKKKDDFDWDAIHKTMQEVLCILRDRGYNTLAIPHAEADDIMALLSETLLGKTASSSLIIVSSDEDLRQLIRLKKDTGQYVMVINPMSSQEKDPLRRGKRCIYISKEQMDYITNASPMDDIMGLSSNQMGYLSNLRSSGKYNLDIISPEEVLLHKLLCGDDGDSVPALYEFFTKTNKVKRITAKPKEYIINELELQSPRDLYEKVKELPRVIGEALKTEVLHSLDERLRHQREMVELVSDNFPQEIITLWNMTIEPSVLMDSNRAINPRYNIDVTPEKLVEGTKFFIKKVGDKKMVEHSIVRELSKSVRRSAVDGKTSKEVLDELFS
;
A
#
# COMPACT_ATOMS: atom_id res chain seq x y z
N MET A 1 -23.34 -9.99 -26.77
CA MET A 1 -22.25 -9.40 -26.01
C MET A 1 -21.74 -10.52 -25.11
N GLU A 2 -20.57 -11.06 -25.38
CA GLU A 2 -19.97 -12.06 -24.50
C GLU A 2 -19.69 -11.34 -23.18
N ASN A 3 -20.26 -11.84 -22.09
CA ASN A 3 -19.97 -11.38 -20.73
C ASN A 3 -18.51 -11.72 -20.43
N ASN A 4 -17.61 -10.79 -20.72
CA ASN A 4 -16.25 -10.89 -20.22
C ASN A 4 -16.29 -10.88 -18.69
N PRO A 5 -15.70 -11.88 -18.03
CA PRO A 5 -15.70 -11.91 -16.58
C PRO A 5 -15.03 -10.61 -16.06
N SER A 6 -15.66 -10.01 -15.07
CA SER A 6 -15.13 -8.80 -14.42
C SER A 6 -13.69 -9.04 -13.96
N GLN A 7 -12.79 -8.23 -14.46
CA GLN A 7 -11.38 -8.38 -14.19
C GLN A 7 -11.02 -7.78 -12.84
N VAL A 8 -10.25 -8.51 -12.04
CA VAL A 8 -9.69 -8.00 -10.80
C VAL A 8 -8.22 -7.65 -11.01
N VAL A 9 -7.85 -6.44 -10.65
CA VAL A 9 -6.47 -5.97 -10.63
C VAL A 9 -5.97 -6.01 -9.18
N VAL A 10 -4.82 -6.64 -8.96
CA VAL A 10 -4.15 -6.65 -7.64
C VAL A 10 -2.92 -5.75 -7.72
N ALA A 11 -2.98 -4.61 -7.05
CA ALA A 11 -1.88 -3.66 -6.95
C ALA A 11 -1.10 -3.89 -5.67
N PHE A 12 0.18 -4.15 -5.82
CA PHE A 12 1.10 -4.33 -4.71
C PHE A 12 1.87 -3.04 -4.47
N ASP A 13 1.87 -2.55 -3.23
CA ASP A 13 2.79 -1.54 -2.76
C ASP A 13 4.20 -2.14 -2.69
N TYR A 14 4.93 -1.97 -3.78
CA TYR A 14 6.26 -2.55 -3.91
C TYR A 14 7.25 -1.94 -2.92
N SER A 15 7.18 -0.63 -2.69
CA SER A 15 8.04 0.05 -1.73
C SER A 15 7.84 -0.49 -0.32
N ASN A 16 6.60 -0.69 0.09
CA ASN A 16 6.25 -1.29 1.39
C ASN A 16 6.81 -2.73 1.51
N ILE A 17 6.65 -3.55 0.47
CA ILE A 17 7.19 -4.92 0.45
C ILE A 17 8.72 -4.91 0.55
N PHE A 18 9.38 -4.04 -0.22
CA PHE A 18 10.83 -3.94 -0.24
C PHE A 18 11.41 -3.54 1.12
N PHE A 19 10.89 -2.48 1.72
CA PHE A 19 11.37 -2.02 3.03
C PHE A 19 11.06 -3.02 4.15
N ARG A 20 9.96 -3.75 4.07
CA ARG A 20 9.71 -4.88 4.97
C ARG A 20 10.76 -5.98 4.82
N GLY A 21 11.14 -6.30 3.59
CA GLY A 21 12.24 -7.21 3.30
C GLY A 21 13.55 -6.74 3.96
N LEU A 22 13.87 -5.46 3.79
CA LEU A 22 15.03 -4.82 4.41
C LEU A 22 15.04 -4.99 5.94
N PHE A 23 13.95 -4.57 6.60
CA PHE A 23 13.87 -4.67 8.07
C PHE A 23 13.85 -6.12 8.57
N THR A 24 13.32 -7.07 7.79
CA THR A 24 13.41 -8.49 8.09
C THR A 24 14.87 -8.98 8.05
N CYS A 25 15.63 -8.58 7.05
CA CYS A 25 17.06 -8.91 6.94
C CYS A 25 17.86 -8.31 8.09
N VAL A 26 17.65 -7.04 8.39
CA VAL A 26 18.30 -6.32 9.49
C VAL A 26 18.02 -6.98 10.84
N SER A 27 16.74 -7.29 11.13
CA SER A 27 16.36 -7.93 12.39
C SER A 27 16.94 -9.33 12.55
N LYS A 28 17.00 -10.12 11.48
CA LYS A 28 17.62 -11.45 11.50
C LYS A 28 19.12 -11.38 11.77
N LYS A 29 19.83 -10.40 11.18
CA LYS A 29 21.25 -10.20 11.46
C LYS A 29 21.50 -9.73 12.87
N ALA A 30 20.74 -8.75 13.35
CA ALA A 30 20.87 -8.26 14.72
C ALA A 30 20.63 -9.37 15.77
N SER A 31 19.67 -10.26 15.53
CA SER A 31 19.41 -11.41 16.42
C SER A 31 20.55 -12.42 16.47
N ASN A 32 21.41 -12.44 15.43
CA ASN A 32 22.59 -13.30 15.34
C ASN A 32 23.88 -12.55 15.71
N GLY A 33 23.82 -11.34 16.26
CA GLY A 33 24.97 -10.51 16.60
C GLY A 33 25.75 -9.98 15.39
N LEU A 34 25.14 -9.97 14.20
CA LEU A 34 25.74 -9.53 12.95
C LEU A 34 25.17 -8.16 12.53
N TYR A 35 26.01 -7.34 11.90
CA TYR A 35 25.58 -6.07 11.31
C TYR A 35 25.15 -6.27 9.86
N PHE A 36 24.20 -5.45 9.40
CA PHE A 36 23.82 -5.38 7.99
C PHE A 36 24.94 -4.64 7.22
N SER A 37 25.73 -5.36 6.44
CA SER A 37 26.83 -4.80 5.65
C SER A 37 26.47 -4.76 4.16
N ALA A 38 27.02 -3.76 3.43
CA ALA A 38 26.46 -3.35 2.14
C ALA A 38 26.42 -4.44 1.06
N GLU A 39 27.44 -5.26 0.91
CA GLU A 39 27.60 -6.05 -0.31
C GLU A 39 26.96 -7.45 -0.28
N GLU A 40 27.14 -8.19 0.80
CA GLU A 40 26.55 -9.54 0.94
C GLU A 40 25.08 -9.51 1.29
N ASP A 41 24.64 -8.43 1.94
CA ASP A 41 23.29 -8.28 2.45
C ASP A 41 22.30 -7.78 1.40
N LEU A 42 22.77 -7.09 0.37
CA LEU A 42 21.93 -6.65 -0.75
C LEU A 42 21.42 -7.82 -1.59
N GLN A 43 22.25 -8.85 -1.79
CA GLN A 43 21.81 -10.10 -2.45
C GLN A 43 20.73 -10.79 -1.62
N MET A 44 20.98 -10.89 -0.31
CA MET A 44 20.04 -11.46 0.63
C MET A 44 18.71 -10.70 0.60
N LEU A 45 18.76 -9.36 0.59
CA LEU A 45 17.60 -8.50 0.52
C LEU A 45 16.79 -8.76 -0.76
N GLY A 46 17.44 -8.77 -1.94
CA GLY A 46 16.78 -9.07 -3.20
C GLY A 46 16.04 -10.41 -3.18
N ASN A 47 16.68 -11.45 -2.66
CA ASN A 47 16.07 -12.78 -2.54
C ASN A 47 14.88 -12.82 -1.57
N VAL A 48 14.99 -12.13 -0.43
CA VAL A 48 13.88 -12.02 0.54
C VAL A 48 12.69 -11.32 -0.08
N VAL A 49 12.92 -10.21 -0.78
CA VAL A 49 11.85 -9.45 -1.45
C VAL A 49 11.18 -10.29 -2.54
N LEU A 50 11.94 -10.93 -3.41
CA LEU A 50 11.39 -11.81 -4.46
C LEU A 50 10.59 -12.97 -3.88
N SER A 51 11.07 -13.57 -2.78
CA SER A 51 10.35 -14.65 -2.08
C SER A 51 9.02 -14.16 -1.47
N GLN A 52 9.03 -12.95 -0.88
CA GLN A 52 7.82 -12.33 -0.35
C GLN A 52 6.82 -12.04 -1.48
N VAL A 53 7.30 -11.46 -2.58
CA VAL A 53 6.46 -11.20 -3.77
C VAL A 53 5.86 -12.49 -4.30
N ALA A 54 6.65 -13.55 -4.51
CA ALA A 54 6.16 -14.83 -4.99
C ALA A 54 5.06 -15.41 -4.09
N THR A 55 5.25 -15.32 -2.78
CA THR A 55 4.26 -15.79 -1.80
C THR A 55 2.97 -14.98 -1.87
N LEU A 56 3.08 -13.64 -1.95
CA LEU A 56 1.92 -12.75 -2.00
C LEU A 56 1.14 -12.92 -3.31
N VAL A 57 1.83 -12.98 -4.45
CA VAL A 57 1.19 -13.19 -5.75
C VAL A 57 0.45 -14.53 -5.77
N LYS A 58 1.08 -15.59 -5.29
CA LYS A 58 0.43 -16.90 -5.17
C LYS A 58 -0.79 -16.90 -4.26
N ASP A 59 -0.68 -16.23 -3.11
CA ASP A 59 -1.76 -16.24 -2.12
C ASP A 59 -2.94 -15.33 -2.52
N LEU A 60 -2.69 -14.23 -3.27
CA LEU A 60 -3.65 -13.14 -3.45
C LEU A 60 -4.05 -12.87 -4.91
N ALA A 61 -3.26 -13.29 -5.90
CA ALA A 61 -3.45 -12.79 -7.26
C ALA A 61 -3.70 -13.90 -8.30
N VAL A 62 -4.12 -15.08 -7.86
CA VAL A 62 -4.44 -16.18 -8.80
C VAL A 62 -5.60 -15.78 -9.70
N GLY A 63 -5.38 -15.77 -11.01
CA GLY A 63 -6.39 -15.37 -12.00
C GLY A 63 -6.62 -13.86 -12.11
N CYS A 64 -5.80 -13.05 -11.44
CA CYS A 64 -5.91 -11.59 -11.45
C CYS A 64 -4.76 -10.96 -12.27
N GLN A 65 -4.98 -9.72 -12.73
CA GLN A 65 -3.86 -8.91 -13.20
C GLN A 65 -3.03 -8.40 -12.01
N VAL A 66 -1.72 -8.37 -12.16
CA VAL A 66 -0.79 -7.93 -11.12
C VAL A 66 -0.07 -6.66 -11.53
N VAL A 67 -0.03 -5.69 -10.62
CA VAL A 67 0.68 -4.43 -10.79
C VAL A 67 1.52 -4.16 -9.55
N PHE A 68 2.79 -3.79 -9.73
CA PHE A 68 3.65 -3.31 -8.66
C PHE A 68 3.78 -1.79 -8.76
N CYS A 69 3.30 -1.07 -7.75
CA CYS A 69 3.42 0.38 -7.63
C CYS A 69 4.63 0.71 -6.76
N ALA A 70 5.53 1.55 -7.26
CA ALA A 70 6.78 1.88 -6.61
C ALA A 70 6.94 3.39 -6.42
N ASP A 71 7.51 3.77 -5.27
CA ASP A 71 7.95 5.14 -5.03
C ASP A 71 9.09 5.52 -5.96
N THR A 72 9.18 6.80 -6.26
CA THR A 72 10.37 7.40 -6.85
C THR A 72 11.20 8.11 -5.79
N LEU A 73 12.46 8.45 -6.12
CA LEU A 73 13.40 9.07 -5.17
C LEU A 73 12.97 10.46 -4.66
N SER A 74 12.08 11.12 -5.39
CA SER A 74 11.56 12.44 -5.03
C SER A 74 10.04 12.38 -4.91
N SER A 75 9.48 13.06 -3.92
CA SER A 75 8.04 13.20 -3.74
C SER A 75 7.65 14.66 -3.86
N TRP A 76 6.56 14.93 -4.58
CA TRP A 76 5.97 16.27 -4.71
C TRP A 76 5.53 16.83 -3.34
N ARG A 77 5.24 15.95 -2.39
CA ARG A 77 4.86 16.34 -1.02
C ARG A 77 5.97 17.08 -0.28
N LYS A 78 7.23 16.95 -0.70
CA LYS A 78 8.34 17.73 -0.14
C LYS A 78 8.18 19.24 -0.36
N GLU A 79 7.59 19.63 -1.48
CA GLU A 79 7.29 21.04 -1.73
C GLU A 79 5.93 21.44 -1.15
N ALA A 80 4.94 20.57 -1.21
CA ALA A 80 3.62 20.85 -0.66
C ALA A 80 3.66 21.10 0.84
N ILE A 81 4.43 20.34 1.62
CA ILE A 81 4.53 20.53 3.07
C ILE A 81 5.09 21.88 3.48
N LYS A 82 5.87 22.55 2.63
CA LYS A 82 6.41 23.90 2.92
C LYS A 82 5.31 24.96 3.00
N LYS A 83 4.13 24.69 2.43
CA LYS A 83 2.97 25.60 2.49
C LYS A 83 2.24 25.53 3.82
N ILE A 84 2.46 24.49 4.63
CA ILE A 84 1.78 24.31 5.91
C ILE A 84 2.59 25.01 7.01
N ASP A 85 1.98 25.98 7.71
CA ASP A 85 2.56 26.54 8.92
C ASP A 85 2.63 25.49 10.04
N ARG A 86 3.80 25.33 10.64
CA ARG A 86 4.09 24.27 11.62
C ARG A 86 5.12 24.68 12.65
N LEU A 87 5.03 24.08 13.82
CA LEU A 87 5.93 24.40 14.94
C LEU A 87 7.34 23.83 14.76
N ASN A 88 7.47 22.72 14.02
CA ASN A 88 8.75 22.15 13.69
C ASN A 88 8.99 22.31 12.18
N ASN A 89 10.18 22.71 11.78
CA ASN A 89 10.54 22.90 10.38
C ASN A 89 11.02 21.60 9.71
N LEU A 90 10.51 20.46 10.16
CA LEU A 90 10.86 19.17 9.55
C LEU A 90 10.26 19.07 8.14
N GLY A 91 11.05 18.70 7.16
CA GLY A 91 10.57 18.37 5.83
C GLY A 91 9.72 17.09 5.82
N TYR A 92 9.04 16.85 4.71
CA TYR A 92 8.24 15.65 4.51
C TYR A 92 9.09 14.39 4.72
N LYS A 93 8.65 13.50 5.60
CA LYS A 93 9.36 12.27 6.01
C LYS A 93 10.75 12.50 6.67
N GLU A 94 11.14 13.73 6.97
CA GLU A 94 12.43 14.02 7.62
C GLU A 94 12.49 13.57 9.09
N GLY A 95 11.34 13.45 9.75
CA GLY A 95 11.25 12.90 11.11
C GLY A 95 11.59 11.42 11.21
N ARG A 96 11.62 10.71 10.07
CA ARG A 96 11.98 9.29 10.01
C ARG A 96 13.46 9.12 10.33
N LYS A 97 13.77 8.42 11.41
CA LYS A 97 15.16 8.11 11.78
C LYS A 97 15.79 7.22 10.70
N LYS A 98 16.66 7.80 9.89
CA LYS A 98 17.55 7.02 9.02
C LYS A 98 18.61 6.33 9.89
N LYS A 99 18.94 5.09 9.58
CA LYS A 99 20.12 4.46 10.17
C LYS A 99 21.34 4.95 9.39
N ASP A 100 22.25 5.64 10.08
CA ASP A 100 23.42 6.27 9.49
C ASP A 100 24.44 5.26 8.96
N ASP A 101 24.34 4.01 9.42
CA ASP A 101 25.18 2.88 9.03
C ASP A 101 24.72 2.16 7.75
N PHE A 102 23.66 2.64 7.09
CA PHE A 102 23.13 2.05 5.86
C PHE A 102 23.61 2.81 4.63
N ASP A 103 24.12 2.06 3.64
CA ASP A 103 24.31 2.56 2.28
C ASP A 103 22.94 2.64 1.56
N TRP A 104 22.27 3.78 1.73
CA TRP A 104 20.95 4.02 1.16
C TRP A 104 20.96 4.02 -0.36
N ASP A 105 22.05 4.46 -1.00
CA ASP A 105 22.16 4.47 -2.46
C ASP A 105 22.21 3.05 -3.01
N ALA A 106 23.00 2.18 -2.38
CA ALA A 106 23.06 0.77 -2.72
C ALA A 106 21.71 0.05 -2.46
N ILE A 107 21.02 0.37 -1.36
CA ILE A 107 19.69 -0.17 -1.05
C ILE A 107 18.68 0.26 -2.12
N HIS A 108 18.62 1.53 -2.49
CA HIS A 108 17.71 2.02 -3.52
C HIS A 108 18.06 1.43 -4.91
N LYS A 109 19.33 1.25 -5.22
CA LYS A 109 19.74 0.56 -6.43
C LYS A 109 19.23 -0.88 -6.48
N THR A 110 19.38 -1.62 -5.38
CA THR A 110 18.84 -2.98 -5.24
C THR A 110 17.31 -2.99 -5.42
N MET A 111 16.61 -2.01 -4.87
CA MET A 111 15.18 -1.84 -5.05
C MET A 111 14.81 -1.73 -6.54
N GLN A 112 15.52 -0.90 -7.29
CA GLN A 112 15.31 -0.75 -8.73
C GLN A 112 15.65 -2.03 -9.53
N GLU A 113 16.73 -2.71 -9.16
CA GLU A 113 17.13 -3.97 -9.81
C GLU A 113 16.06 -5.06 -9.63
N VAL A 114 15.52 -5.23 -8.43
CA VAL A 114 14.42 -6.17 -8.16
C VAL A 114 13.17 -5.80 -8.94
N LEU A 115 12.83 -4.51 -9.03
CA LEU A 115 11.69 -4.04 -9.82
C LEU A 115 11.89 -4.33 -11.31
N CYS A 116 13.11 -4.17 -11.83
CA CYS A 116 13.45 -4.55 -13.20
C CYS A 116 13.29 -6.05 -13.44
N ILE A 117 13.70 -6.88 -12.48
CA ILE A 117 13.50 -8.34 -12.57
C ILE A 117 12.02 -8.69 -12.66
N LEU A 118 11.17 -8.08 -11.84
CA LEU A 118 9.72 -8.30 -11.91
C LEU A 118 9.16 -7.91 -13.27
N ARG A 119 9.57 -6.77 -13.81
CA ARG A 119 9.17 -6.31 -15.15
C ARG A 119 9.65 -7.26 -16.25
N ASP A 120 10.89 -7.71 -16.19
CA ASP A 120 11.48 -8.63 -17.18
C ASP A 120 10.80 -10.03 -17.14
N ARG A 121 10.15 -10.34 -16.02
CA ARG A 121 9.32 -11.53 -15.86
C ARG A 121 7.86 -11.32 -16.26
N GLY A 122 7.52 -10.14 -16.78
CA GLY A 122 6.21 -9.84 -17.36
C GLY A 122 5.20 -9.26 -16.39
N TYR A 123 5.58 -8.89 -15.16
CA TYR A 123 4.70 -8.14 -14.29
C TYR A 123 4.63 -6.67 -14.68
N ASN A 124 3.45 -6.09 -14.56
CA ASN A 124 3.30 -4.65 -14.70
C ASN A 124 3.95 -3.94 -13.52
N THR A 125 4.76 -2.93 -13.82
CA THR A 125 5.41 -2.09 -12.82
C THR A 125 5.14 -0.63 -13.14
N LEU A 126 4.66 0.12 -12.15
CA LEU A 126 4.35 1.55 -12.26
C LEU A 126 5.23 2.33 -11.30
N ALA A 127 5.97 3.27 -11.87
CA ALA A 127 6.75 4.27 -11.13
C ALA A 127 6.68 5.58 -11.93
N ILE A 128 6.11 6.62 -11.34
CA ILE A 128 5.92 7.93 -11.98
C ILE A 128 6.83 8.94 -11.29
N PRO A 129 7.64 9.71 -12.02
CA PRO A 129 8.49 10.74 -11.44
C PRO A 129 7.71 11.63 -10.46
N HIS A 130 8.30 11.90 -9.32
CA HIS A 130 7.75 12.70 -8.22
C HIS A 130 6.50 12.13 -7.51
N ALA A 131 5.91 11.03 -7.99
CA ALA A 131 4.81 10.35 -7.31
C ALA A 131 5.32 9.28 -6.33
N GLU A 132 4.52 9.04 -5.30
CA GLU A 132 4.65 7.91 -4.39
C GLU A 132 3.74 6.75 -4.85
N ALA A 133 3.97 5.56 -4.33
CA ALA A 133 3.14 4.39 -4.66
C ALA A 133 1.65 4.64 -4.33
N ASP A 134 1.38 5.40 -3.26
CA ASP A 134 0.02 5.77 -2.84
C ASP A 134 -0.69 6.63 -3.87
N ASP A 135 0.01 7.60 -4.49
CA ASP A 135 -0.53 8.44 -5.56
C ASP A 135 -0.90 7.58 -6.78
N ILE A 136 -0.01 6.63 -7.13
CA ILE A 136 -0.22 5.72 -8.25
C ILE A 136 -1.43 4.81 -7.98
N MET A 137 -1.60 4.31 -6.76
CA MET A 137 -2.74 3.47 -6.36
C MET A 137 -4.05 4.26 -6.34
N ALA A 138 -4.01 5.53 -5.92
CA ALA A 138 -5.16 6.43 -5.99
C ALA A 138 -5.61 6.64 -7.45
N LEU A 139 -4.69 7.02 -8.34
CA LEU A 139 -4.96 7.19 -9.76
C LEU A 139 -5.45 5.90 -10.43
N LEU A 140 -4.84 4.76 -10.08
CA LEU A 140 -5.27 3.46 -10.56
C LEU A 140 -6.71 3.14 -10.12
N SER A 141 -7.04 3.44 -8.86
CA SER A 141 -8.38 3.19 -8.33
C SER A 141 -9.44 4.06 -9.02
N GLU A 142 -9.14 5.33 -9.31
CA GLU A 142 -10.04 6.23 -10.05
C GLU A 142 -10.21 5.78 -11.51
N THR A 143 -9.12 5.38 -12.14
CA THR A 143 -9.14 4.91 -13.53
C THR A 143 -9.95 3.62 -13.68
N LEU A 144 -9.73 2.63 -12.79
CA LEU A 144 -10.43 1.35 -12.84
C LEU A 144 -11.91 1.46 -12.50
N LEU A 145 -12.28 2.34 -11.56
CA LEU A 145 -13.67 2.61 -11.20
C LEU A 145 -14.32 3.70 -12.08
N GLY A 146 -13.62 4.21 -13.08
CA GLY A 146 -14.13 5.17 -14.05
C GLY A 146 -15.35 4.65 -14.84
N LYS A 147 -15.97 5.52 -15.65
CA LYS A 147 -17.22 5.20 -16.36
C LYS A 147 -17.11 4.05 -17.36
N THR A 148 -15.93 3.78 -17.85
CA THR A 148 -15.69 2.86 -18.97
C THR A 148 -14.97 1.57 -18.58
N ALA A 149 -14.41 1.50 -17.38
CA ALA A 149 -13.73 0.30 -16.90
C ALA A 149 -14.72 -0.67 -16.25
N SER A 150 -14.43 -1.96 -16.36
CA SER A 150 -15.20 -3.03 -15.72
C SER A 150 -14.37 -3.82 -14.70
N SER A 151 -13.35 -3.20 -14.14
CA SER A 151 -12.40 -3.87 -13.26
C SER A 151 -12.49 -3.35 -11.83
N SER A 152 -12.29 -4.25 -10.88
CA SER A 152 -12.15 -3.94 -9.46
C SER A 152 -10.68 -3.92 -9.05
N LEU A 153 -10.34 -3.25 -7.97
CA LEU A 153 -8.97 -3.11 -7.48
C LEU A 153 -8.82 -3.72 -6.09
N ILE A 154 -7.77 -4.51 -5.91
CA ILE A 154 -7.31 -4.98 -4.62
C ILE A 154 -5.93 -4.36 -4.36
N ILE A 155 -5.82 -3.57 -3.33
CA ILE A 155 -4.56 -2.95 -2.90
C ILE A 155 -3.92 -3.83 -1.82
N VAL A 156 -2.66 -4.19 -1.99
CA VAL A 156 -1.89 -4.98 -1.02
C VAL A 156 -0.80 -4.10 -0.42
N SER A 157 -1.07 -3.56 0.77
CA SER A 157 -0.15 -2.72 1.52
C SER A 157 -0.41 -2.81 3.02
N SER A 158 0.61 -2.54 3.84
CA SER A 158 0.45 -2.32 5.27
C SER A 158 0.25 -0.85 5.64
N ASP A 159 0.27 0.05 4.66
CA ASP A 159 0.00 1.46 4.87
C ASP A 159 -1.48 1.69 5.17
N GLU A 160 -1.74 2.37 6.30
CA GLU A 160 -3.12 2.66 6.73
C GLU A 160 -3.78 3.73 5.88
N ASP A 161 -2.99 4.59 5.24
CA ASP A 161 -3.49 5.68 4.40
C ASP A 161 -4.26 5.19 3.19
N LEU A 162 -3.85 4.07 2.64
CA LEU A 162 -4.52 3.45 1.51
C LEU A 162 -5.93 2.95 1.83
N ARG A 163 -6.29 2.82 3.11
CA ARG A 163 -7.65 2.45 3.52
C ARG A 163 -8.68 3.53 3.17
N GLN A 164 -8.28 4.79 2.99
CA GLN A 164 -9.17 5.85 2.48
C GLN A 164 -9.64 5.61 1.04
N LEU A 165 -8.94 4.76 0.28
CA LEU A 165 -9.31 4.41 -1.10
C LEU A 165 -10.42 3.35 -1.19
N ILE A 166 -10.78 2.71 -0.08
CA ILE A 166 -11.80 1.66 -0.05
C ILE A 166 -13.15 2.28 -0.44
N ARG A 167 -13.76 1.76 -1.49
CA ARG A 167 -15.03 2.27 -2.01
C ARG A 167 -15.77 1.25 -2.87
N LEU A 168 -17.07 1.45 -3.00
CA LEU A 168 -17.97 0.72 -3.87
C LEU A 168 -18.58 1.67 -4.89
N LYS A 169 -18.62 1.26 -6.15
CA LYS A 169 -19.39 1.91 -7.19
C LYS A 169 -20.68 1.11 -7.41
N LYS A 170 -21.75 1.54 -6.77
CA LYS A 170 -23.03 0.79 -6.68
C LYS A 170 -23.66 0.48 -8.03
N ASP A 171 -23.56 1.41 -8.98
CA ASP A 171 -24.14 1.27 -10.31
C ASP A 171 -23.51 0.16 -11.15
N THR A 172 -22.24 -0.18 -10.87
CA THR A 172 -21.50 -1.22 -11.58
C THR A 172 -21.05 -2.37 -10.70
N GLY A 173 -21.15 -2.25 -9.37
CA GLY A 173 -20.65 -3.24 -8.42
C GLY A 173 -19.13 -3.31 -8.32
N GLN A 174 -18.40 -2.42 -9.00
CA GLN A 174 -16.94 -2.34 -8.89
C GLN A 174 -16.50 -1.86 -7.52
N TYR A 175 -15.34 -2.33 -7.06
CA TYR A 175 -14.88 -2.04 -5.71
C TYR A 175 -13.37 -1.83 -5.63
N VAL A 176 -12.96 -1.12 -4.59
CA VAL A 176 -11.59 -1.10 -4.09
C VAL A 176 -11.57 -1.68 -2.69
N MET A 177 -10.71 -2.63 -2.41
CA MET A 177 -10.45 -3.12 -1.05
C MET A 177 -8.95 -3.16 -0.76
N VAL A 178 -8.59 -3.17 0.52
CA VAL A 178 -7.20 -3.18 0.96
C VAL A 178 -6.91 -4.47 1.73
N ILE A 179 -5.77 -5.10 1.44
CA ILE A 179 -5.28 -6.26 2.17
C ILE A 179 -3.95 -5.89 2.82
N ASN A 180 -3.92 -5.97 4.15
CA ASN A 180 -2.66 -5.86 4.88
C ASN A 180 -1.91 -7.21 4.81
N PRO A 181 -0.75 -7.26 4.14
CA PRO A 181 0.02 -8.50 4.01
C PRO A 181 0.76 -8.89 5.30
N MET A 182 0.74 -8.02 6.34
CA MET A 182 1.34 -8.30 7.62
C MET A 182 0.45 -9.20 8.46
N SER A 183 1.06 -10.13 9.17
CA SER A 183 0.35 -10.92 10.18
C SER A 183 0.05 -10.07 11.42
N SER A 184 -1.19 -10.14 11.88
CA SER A 184 -1.65 -9.44 13.07
C SER A 184 -0.85 -9.86 14.30
N GLN A 185 -0.45 -8.88 15.11
CA GLN A 185 0.16 -9.07 16.42
C GLN A 185 -0.87 -8.94 17.55
N GLU A 186 -2.15 -8.94 17.24
CA GLU A 186 -3.22 -8.84 18.22
C GLU A 186 -3.14 -9.96 19.29
N LYS A 187 -3.61 -9.62 20.48
CA LYS A 187 -3.64 -10.58 21.61
C LYS A 187 -4.71 -11.65 21.44
N ASP A 188 -5.76 -11.35 20.64
CA ASP A 188 -6.83 -12.30 20.35
C ASP A 188 -6.26 -13.51 19.57
N PRO A 189 -6.33 -14.73 20.12
CA PRO A 189 -5.83 -15.92 19.45
C PRO A 189 -6.48 -16.21 18.10
N LEU A 190 -7.73 -15.77 17.90
CA LEU A 190 -8.48 -15.96 16.65
C LEU A 190 -7.97 -15.05 15.53
N ARG A 191 -7.39 -13.92 15.88
CA ARG A 191 -6.88 -12.91 14.94
C ARG A 191 -5.36 -12.94 14.80
N ARG A 192 -4.66 -13.40 15.84
CA ARG A 192 -3.21 -13.41 15.87
C ARG A 192 -2.61 -14.26 14.75
N GLY A 193 -1.58 -13.76 14.13
CA GLY A 193 -0.87 -14.43 13.04
C GLY A 193 -1.60 -14.42 11.69
N LYS A 194 -2.83 -13.91 11.63
CA LYS A 194 -3.59 -13.75 10.38
C LYS A 194 -3.36 -12.38 9.76
N ARG A 195 -3.44 -12.31 8.46
CA ARG A 195 -3.47 -11.05 7.69
C ARG A 195 -4.88 -10.45 7.78
N CYS A 196 -5.02 -9.17 7.45
CA CYS A 196 -6.32 -8.50 7.49
C CYS A 196 -6.77 -8.01 6.11
N ILE A 197 -8.04 -8.21 5.81
CA ILE A 197 -8.73 -7.66 4.65
C ILE A 197 -9.63 -6.53 5.17
N TYR A 198 -9.52 -5.35 4.58
CA TYR A 198 -10.33 -4.18 4.91
C TYR A 198 -11.33 -3.89 3.80
N ILE A 199 -12.60 -3.77 4.18
CA ILE A 199 -13.71 -3.34 3.31
C ILE A 199 -14.56 -2.31 4.04
N SER A 200 -15.36 -1.55 3.31
CA SER A 200 -16.38 -0.66 3.91
C SER A 200 -17.64 -1.43 4.30
N LYS A 201 -18.42 -0.82 5.19
CA LYS A 201 -19.77 -1.33 5.52
C LYS A 201 -20.64 -1.42 4.27
N GLU A 202 -20.59 -0.41 3.41
CA GLU A 202 -21.33 -0.38 2.15
C GLU A 202 -21.00 -1.56 1.23
N GLN A 203 -19.71 -1.92 1.13
CA GLN A 203 -19.29 -3.11 0.38
C GLN A 203 -19.83 -4.40 1.01
N MET A 204 -19.76 -4.51 2.35
CA MET A 204 -20.28 -5.67 3.05
C MET A 204 -21.78 -5.82 2.84
N ASP A 205 -22.53 -4.72 2.94
CA ASP A 205 -23.97 -4.70 2.71
C ASP A 205 -24.30 -5.08 1.24
N TYR A 206 -23.55 -4.56 0.28
CA TYR A 206 -23.70 -4.93 -1.14
C TYR A 206 -23.46 -6.42 -1.37
N ILE A 207 -22.36 -6.98 -0.84
CA ILE A 207 -22.02 -8.40 -1.01
C ILE A 207 -23.08 -9.32 -0.40
N THR A 208 -23.68 -8.91 0.75
CA THR A 208 -24.64 -9.75 1.50
C THR A 208 -26.07 -9.62 1.01
N ASN A 209 -26.44 -8.47 0.45
CA ASN A 209 -27.82 -8.13 0.12
C ASN A 209 -28.09 -8.01 -1.41
N ALA A 210 -27.02 -8.01 -2.25
CA ALA A 210 -27.22 -7.91 -3.69
C ALA A 210 -28.05 -9.08 -4.22
N SER A 211 -29.16 -8.77 -4.89
CA SER A 211 -29.92 -9.76 -5.64
C SER A 211 -29.22 -10.07 -6.97
N PRO A 212 -29.48 -11.23 -7.59
CA PRO A 212 -28.95 -11.51 -8.92
C PRO A 212 -29.34 -10.50 -10.01
N MET A 213 -30.40 -9.72 -9.78
CA MET A 213 -30.83 -8.66 -10.70
C MET A 213 -30.07 -7.34 -10.46
N ASP A 214 -29.56 -7.11 -9.25
CA ASP A 214 -28.79 -5.92 -8.90
C ASP A 214 -27.30 -6.12 -9.20
N ASP A 215 -26.83 -7.35 -9.27
CA ASP A 215 -25.46 -7.70 -9.58
C ASP A 215 -25.25 -7.83 -11.11
N ILE A 216 -25.33 -6.69 -11.79
CA ILE A 216 -25.34 -6.59 -13.27
C ILE A 216 -24.17 -7.31 -13.93
N MET A 217 -23.04 -7.43 -13.26
CA MET A 217 -21.81 -8.03 -13.81
C MET A 217 -21.31 -9.23 -12.98
N GLY A 218 -22.06 -9.71 -12.01
CA GLY A 218 -21.61 -10.78 -11.11
C GLY A 218 -20.48 -10.33 -10.16
N LEU A 219 -20.29 -9.02 -9.96
CA LEU A 219 -19.17 -8.48 -9.18
C LEU A 219 -19.31 -8.74 -7.69
N SER A 220 -20.54 -8.69 -7.15
CA SER A 220 -20.76 -9.06 -5.75
C SER A 220 -20.49 -10.55 -5.53
N SER A 221 -20.93 -11.40 -6.45
CA SER A 221 -20.66 -12.84 -6.41
C SER A 221 -19.16 -13.15 -6.58
N ASN A 222 -18.46 -12.42 -7.46
CA ASN A 222 -17.03 -12.53 -7.63
C ASN A 222 -16.26 -12.04 -6.41
N GLN A 223 -16.65 -10.91 -5.84
CA GLN A 223 -16.06 -10.39 -4.60
C GLN A 223 -16.30 -11.35 -3.43
N MET A 224 -17.52 -11.86 -3.29
CA MET A 224 -17.85 -12.85 -2.28
C MET A 224 -17.03 -14.13 -2.46
N GLY A 225 -16.91 -14.65 -3.67
CA GLY A 225 -16.09 -15.81 -3.99
C GLY A 225 -14.61 -15.59 -3.63
N TYR A 226 -14.05 -14.44 -4.00
CA TYR A 226 -12.68 -14.08 -3.66
C TYR A 226 -12.48 -13.99 -2.14
N LEU A 227 -13.33 -13.26 -1.43
CA LEU A 227 -13.27 -13.14 0.04
C LEU A 227 -13.48 -14.48 0.73
N SER A 228 -14.41 -15.30 0.25
CA SER A 228 -14.67 -16.63 0.79
C SER A 228 -13.44 -17.54 0.66
N ASN A 229 -12.78 -17.53 -0.49
CA ASN A 229 -11.55 -18.27 -0.73
C ASN A 229 -10.42 -17.83 0.20
N LEU A 230 -10.23 -16.52 0.39
CA LEU A 230 -9.23 -16.00 1.32
C LEU A 230 -9.54 -16.39 2.76
N ARG A 231 -10.79 -16.25 3.20
CA ARG A 231 -11.21 -16.61 4.57
C ARG A 231 -11.12 -18.11 4.84
N SER A 232 -11.54 -18.95 3.91
CA SER A 232 -11.47 -20.42 4.04
C SER A 232 -10.04 -20.94 4.17
N SER A 233 -9.06 -20.17 3.68
CA SER A 233 -7.64 -20.49 3.88
C SER A 233 -7.22 -20.42 5.37
N GLY A 234 -8.01 -19.80 6.23
CA GLY A 234 -7.70 -19.57 7.65
C GLY A 234 -6.60 -18.52 7.90
N LYS A 235 -6.08 -17.89 6.85
CA LYS A 235 -4.94 -16.96 6.92
C LYS A 235 -5.36 -15.49 7.06
N TYR A 236 -6.66 -15.17 6.91
CA TYR A 236 -7.16 -13.80 6.84
C TYR A 236 -8.30 -13.54 7.80
N ASN A 237 -8.29 -12.36 8.40
CA ASN A 237 -9.41 -11.73 9.08
C ASN A 237 -10.08 -10.75 8.11
N LEU A 238 -11.36 -10.45 8.35
CA LEU A 238 -12.10 -9.41 7.64
C LEU A 238 -12.49 -8.33 8.63
N ASP A 239 -12.07 -7.10 8.36
CA ASP A 239 -12.42 -5.92 9.15
C ASP A 239 -13.24 -4.94 8.30
N ILE A 240 -14.32 -4.45 8.90
CA ILE A 240 -15.15 -3.40 8.31
C ILE A 240 -14.66 -2.07 8.86
N ILE A 241 -14.33 -1.15 7.99
CA ILE A 241 -13.83 0.18 8.33
C ILE A 241 -14.63 1.28 7.64
N SER A 242 -14.51 2.50 8.14
CA SER A 242 -14.97 3.72 7.47
C SER A 242 -13.77 4.42 6.82
N PRO A 243 -13.70 4.48 5.48
CA PRO A 243 -12.67 5.23 4.77
C PRO A 243 -12.68 6.73 5.12
N GLU A 244 -13.87 7.27 5.36
CA GLU A 244 -14.09 8.66 5.76
C GLU A 244 -13.45 8.95 7.12
N GLU A 245 -13.58 8.03 8.09
CA GLU A 245 -12.93 8.19 9.40
C GLU A 245 -11.40 8.14 9.30
N VAL A 246 -10.86 7.32 8.42
CA VAL A 246 -9.40 7.25 8.17
C VAL A 246 -8.89 8.62 7.72
N LEU A 247 -9.53 9.21 6.71
CA LEU A 247 -9.14 10.52 6.19
C LEU A 247 -9.40 11.64 7.21
N LEU A 248 -10.55 11.63 7.88
CA LEU A 248 -10.90 12.60 8.91
C LEU A 248 -9.87 12.60 10.05
N HIS A 249 -9.44 11.41 10.47
CA HIS A 249 -8.38 11.28 11.48
C HIS A 249 -7.09 11.96 11.02
N LYS A 250 -6.65 11.73 9.79
CA LYS A 250 -5.45 12.32 9.22
C LYS A 250 -5.55 13.84 9.08
N LEU A 251 -6.68 14.36 8.64
CA LEU A 251 -6.92 15.80 8.54
C LEU A 251 -6.87 16.49 9.90
N LEU A 252 -7.38 15.88 10.97
CA LEU A 252 -7.36 16.46 12.30
C LEU A 252 -6.03 16.29 13.03
N CYS A 253 -5.49 15.08 13.04
CA CYS A 253 -4.32 14.72 13.85
C CYS A 253 -2.98 14.84 13.12
N GLY A 254 -3.00 14.96 11.79
CA GLY A 254 -1.79 14.88 10.97
C GLY A 254 -1.21 13.46 10.93
N ASP A 255 0.05 13.37 10.55
CA ASP A 255 0.81 12.11 10.47
C ASP A 255 2.25 12.32 10.97
N ASP A 256 2.58 11.73 12.11
CA ASP A 256 3.93 11.82 12.67
C ASP A 256 4.95 11.07 11.81
N GLY A 257 4.54 9.97 11.16
CA GLY A 257 5.41 9.17 10.29
C GLY A 257 5.87 9.94 9.06
N ASP A 258 5.01 10.77 8.51
CA ASP A 258 5.27 11.60 7.33
C ASP A 258 5.63 13.04 7.67
N SER A 259 5.70 13.37 8.96
CA SER A 259 5.95 14.71 9.46
C SER A 259 4.86 15.73 9.07
N VAL A 260 3.63 15.24 8.76
CA VAL A 260 2.47 16.10 8.53
C VAL A 260 1.93 16.58 9.89
N PRO A 261 1.86 17.90 10.13
CA PRO A 261 1.42 18.43 11.43
C PRO A 261 -0.10 18.19 11.64
N ALA A 262 -0.55 18.17 12.89
CA ALA A 262 -1.97 18.22 13.20
C ALA A 262 -2.62 19.52 12.68
N LEU A 263 -3.94 19.53 12.46
CA LEU A 263 -4.67 20.71 12.00
C LEU A 263 -4.42 21.92 12.90
N TYR A 264 -4.24 21.70 14.19
CA TYR A 264 -3.82 22.72 15.14
C TYR A 264 -2.83 22.15 16.15
N GLU A 265 -1.76 22.95 16.41
CA GLU A 265 -0.74 22.65 17.41
C GLU A 265 -0.14 23.97 17.95
N PHE A 266 0.33 23.95 19.19
CA PHE A 266 0.95 25.10 19.83
C PHE A 266 1.92 24.70 20.93
N PHE A 267 2.84 25.61 21.28
CA PHE A 267 3.70 25.42 22.44
C PHE A 267 2.99 25.91 23.71
N THR A 268 2.98 25.05 24.72
CA THR A 268 2.53 25.45 26.06
C THR A 268 3.56 26.39 26.73
N LYS A 269 3.18 27.03 27.84
CA LYS A 269 4.09 27.87 28.67
C LYS A 269 5.34 27.10 29.14
N THR A 270 5.28 25.76 29.19
CA THR A 270 6.39 24.88 29.56
C THR A 270 7.15 24.34 28.35
N ASN A 271 6.99 24.96 27.20
CA ASN A 271 7.63 24.60 25.92
C ASN A 271 7.32 23.18 25.43
N LYS A 272 6.18 22.61 25.84
CA LYS A 272 5.68 21.34 25.35
C LYS A 272 4.69 21.56 24.22
N VAL A 273 4.82 20.80 23.15
CA VAL A 273 3.83 20.83 22.05
C VAL A 273 2.52 20.23 22.53
N LYS A 274 1.44 20.95 22.33
CA LYS A 274 0.07 20.46 22.47
C LYS A 274 -0.58 20.50 21.10
N ARG A 275 -1.27 19.41 20.74
CA ARG A 275 -1.88 19.24 19.41
C ARG A 275 -3.15 18.43 19.48
N ILE A 276 -3.89 18.39 18.40
CA ILE A 276 -5.02 17.49 18.25
C ILE A 276 -4.46 16.05 18.24
N THR A 277 -4.88 15.26 19.22
CA THR A 277 -4.59 13.84 19.37
C THR A 277 -5.92 13.07 19.51
N ALA A 278 -5.91 11.79 19.79
CA ALA A 278 -7.12 10.97 19.85
C ALA A 278 -8.27 11.57 20.67
N LYS A 279 -8.02 12.00 21.92
CA LYS A 279 -9.07 12.57 22.79
C LYS A 279 -9.64 13.89 22.27
N PRO A 280 -8.83 14.93 21.98
CA PRO A 280 -9.35 16.14 21.34
C PRO A 280 -10.06 15.86 20.02
N LYS A 281 -9.58 14.93 19.20
CA LYS A 281 -10.22 14.53 17.96
C LYS A 281 -11.63 14.01 18.19
N GLU A 282 -11.80 13.07 19.13
CA GLU A 282 -13.12 12.52 19.48
C GLU A 282 -14.09 13.62 19.95
N TYR A 283 -13.60 14.57 20.77
CA TYR A 283 -14.41 15.71 21.20
C TYR A 283 -14.84 16.57 20.00
N ILE A 284 -13.92 16.91 19.09
CA ILE A 284 -14.20 17.72 17.90
C ILE A 284 -15.21 17.03 16.99
N ILE A 285 -15.04 15.72 16.73
CA ILE A 285 -15.93 14.91 15.90
C ILE A 285 -17.35 14.90 16.48
N ASN A 286 -17.48 14.67 17.79
CA ASN A 286 -18.79 14.59 18.45
C ASN A 286 -19.46 15.96 18.52
N GLU A 287 -18.73 17.02 18.90
CA GLU A 287 -19.29 18.38 19.05
C GLU A 287 -19.75 18.98 17.71
N LEU A 288 -19.02 18.66 16.64
CA LEU A 288 -19.39 19.09 15.28
C LEU A 288 -20.18 18.04 14.49
N GLU A 289 -20.50 16.91 15.09
CA GLU A 289 -21.20 15.82 14.41
C GLU A 289 -20.57 15.48 13.05
N LEU A 290 -19.24 15.30 13.01
CA LEU A 290 -18.51 15.01 11.79
C LEU A 290 -18.65 13.53 11.44
N GLN A 291 -19.19 13.24 10.27
CA GLN A 291 -19.28 11.87 9.72
C GLN A 291 -18.36 11.68 8.53
N SER A 292 -17.92 12.77 7.90
CA SER A 292 -17.09 12.74 6.71
C SER A 292 -16.13 13.94 6.68
N PRO A 293 -15.05 13.88 5.87
CA PRO A 293 -14.19 15.03 5.59
C PRO A 293 -14.96 16.25 5.05
N ARG A 294 -16.03 16.02 4.31
CA ARG A 294 -16.88 17.07 3.77
C ARG A 294 -17.50 17.90 4.89
N ASP A 295 -18.02 17.26 5.95
CA ASP A 295 -18.59 17.96 7.10
C ASP A 295 -17.53 18.87 7.75
N LEU A 296 -16.29 18.43 7.83
CA LEU A 296 -15.17 19.21 8.34
C LEU A 296 -14.96 20.49 7.52
N TYR A 297 -15.01 20.39 6.17
CA TYR A 297 -14.87 21.55 5.28
C TYR A 297 -16.05 22.53 5.41
N GLU A 298 -17.27 22.02 5.51
CA GLU A 298 -18.47 22.84 5.65
C GLU A 298 -18.51 23.57 7.01
N LYS A 299 -18.01 22.93 8.08
CA LYS A 299 -18.00 23.47 9.46
C LYS A 299 -16.69 24.15 9.85
N VAL A 300 -15.85 24.48 8.89
CA VAL A 300 -14.53 25.08 9.12
C VAL A 300 -14.58 26.36 9.97
N LYS A 301 -15.65 27.15 9.87
CA LYS A 301 -15.85 28.39 10.65
C LYS A 301 -16.09 28.15 12.14
N GLU A 302 -16.58 26.95 12.51
CA GLU A 302 -16.82 26.56 13.90
C GLU A 302 -15.57 25.94 14.56
N LEU A 303 -14.61 25.45 13.74
CA LEU A 303 -13.41 24.79 14.21
C LEU A 303 -12.61 25.58 15.26
N PRO A 304 -12.38 26.92 15.12
CA PRO A 304 -11.60 27.67 16.10
C PRO A 304 -12.18 27.59 17.52
N ARG A 305 -13.50 27.68 17.65
CA ARG A 305 -14.18 27.56 18.95
C ARG A 305 -14.00 26.16 19.52
N VAL A 306 -14.34 25.13 18.74
CA VAL A 306 -14.38 23.74 19.22
C VAL A 306 -12.96 23.21 19.51
N ILE A 307 -11.98 23.54 18.68
CA ILE A 307 -10.57 23.20 18.92
C ILE A 307 -10.07 23.92 20.17
N GLY A 308 -10.42 25.21 20.35
CA GLY A 308 -10.08 25.99 21.53
C GLY A 308 -10.60 25.34 22.81
N GLU A 309 -11.82 24.87 22.82
CA GLU A 309 -12.42 24.15 23.94
C GLU A 309 -11.73 22.80 24.18
N ALA A 310 -11.52 22.01 23.13
CA ALA A 310 -10.87 20.69 23.22
C ALA A 310 -9.44 20.75 23.74
N LEU A 311 -8.67 21.75 23.30
CA LEU A 311 -7.26 21.95 23.68
C LEU A 311 -7.07 22.90 24.85
N LYS A 312 -8.14 23.59 25.33
CA LYS A 312 -8.11 24.63 26.36
C LYS A 312 -7.10 25.72 26.01
N THR A 313 -7.26 26.31 24.83
CA THR A 313 -6.39 27.36 24.30
C THR A 313 -7.15 28.25 23.32
N GLU A 314 -6.59 29.40 23.03
CA GLU A 314 -7.05 30.27 21.96
C GLU A 314 -6.45 29.81 20.63
N VAL A 315 -7.25 29.76 19.56
CA VAL A 315 -6.81 29.40 18.23
C VAL A 315 -6.46 30.69 17.47
N LEU A 316 -5.18 30.88 17.17
CA LEU A 316 -4.63 32.10 16.62
C LEU A 316 -4.41 32.10 15.11
N HIS A 317 -4.56 30.96 14.46
CA HIS A 317 -4.27 30.78 13.03
C HIS A 317 -5.53 30.56 12.20
N SER A 318 -5.46 30.91 10.92
CA SER A 318 -6.48 30.51 9.95
C SER A 318 -6.47 29.01 9.76
N LEU A 319 -7.55 28.33 10.15
CA LEU A 319 -7.68 26.90 9.97
C LEU A 319 -8.09 26.52 8.56
N ASP A 320 -8.74 27.42 7.82
CA ASP A 320 -9.20 27.18 6.44
C ASP A 320 -8.02 26.91 5.52
N GLU A 321 -7.00 27.76 5.57
CA GLU A 321 -5.82 27.61 4.72
C GLU A 321 -5.01 26.38 5.13
N ARG A 322 -4.85 26.16 6.43
CA ARG A 322 -4.13 25.00 6.95
C ARG A 322 -4.84 23.70 6.57
N LEU A 323 -6.16 23.63 6.72
CA LEU A 323 -6.96 22.47 6.33
C LEU A 323 -6.87 22.17 4.84
N ARG A 324 -6.89 23.21 4.00
CA ARG A 324 -6.71 23.07 2.55
C ARG A 324 -5.35 22.46 2.21
N HIS A 325 -4.26 22.95 2.78
CA HIS A 325 -2.93 22.39 2.52
C HIS A 325 -2.75 21.00 3.09
N GLN A 326 -3.35 20.68 4.25
CA GLN A 326 -3.34 19.31 4.76
C GLN A 326 -4.12 18.37 3.84
N ARG A 327 -5.26 18.81 3.32
CA ARG A 327 -6.04 18.07 2.36
C ARG A 327 -5.20 17.71 1.13
N GLU A 328 -4.51 18.70 0.55
CA GLU A 328 -3.58 18.47 -0.57
C GLU A 328 -2.52 17.40 -0.25
N MET A 329 -2.09 17.30 1.00
CA MET A 329 -1.03 16.38 1.43
C MET A 329 -1.52 14.95 1.69
N VAL A 330 -2.70 14.78 2.27
CA VAL A 330 -3.12 13.49 2.85
C VAL A 330 -4.29 12.84 2.14
N GLU A 331 -5.12 13.60 1.41
CA GLU A 331 -6.25 13.05 0.68
C GLU A 331 -5.80 12.52 -0.69
N LEU A 332 -5.93 11.22 -0.88
CA LEU A 332 -5.49 10.51 -2.08
C LEU A 332 -6.55 10.58 -3.19
N VAL A 333 -6.68 11.77 -3.79
CA VAL A 333 -7.55 12.04 -4.95
C VAL A 333 -6.77 12.80 -6.02
N SER A 334 -7.07 12.53 -7.29
CA SER A 334 -6.35 13.11 -8.43
C SER A 334 -6.39 14.65 -8.46
N ASP A 335 -7.47 15.26 -7.96
CA ASP A 335 -7.64 16.72 -7.91
C ASP A 335 -6.59 17.42 -7.03
N ASN A 336 -5.99 16.70 -6.09
CA ASN A 336 -4.95 17.22 -5.20
C ASN A 336 -3.53 17.04 -5.76
N PHE A 337 -3.37 16.25 -6.82
CA PHE A 337 -2.05 15.93 -7.36
C PHE A 337 -1.55 17.01 -8.32
N PRO A 338 -0.24 17.27 -8.37
CA PRO A 338 0.33 18.16 -9.37
C PRO A 338 -0.03 17.74 -10.79
N GLN A 339 -0.33 18.72 -11.64
CA GLN A 339 -0.72 18.49 -13.04
C GLN A 339 0.34 17.70 -13.82
N GLU A 340 1.60 17.80 -13.44
CA GLU A 340 2.69 17.01 -14.03
C GLU A 340 2.48 15.51 -13.82
N ILE A 341 2.11 15.09 -12.60
CA ILE A 341 1.83 13.68 -12.27
C ILE A 341 0.63 13.18 -13.08
N ILE A 342 -0.44 13.97 -13.16
CA ILE A 342 -1.64 13.61 -13.93
C ILE A 342 -1.29 13.46 -15.42
N THR A 343 -0.46 14.35 -15.95
CA THR A 343 0.00 14.28 -17.36
C THR A 343 0.82 13.01 -17.59
N LEU A 344 1.79 12.73 -16.73
CA LEU A 344 2.61 11.52 -16.82
C LEU A 344 1.77 10.25 -16.66
N TRP A 345 0.79 10.26 -15.75
CA TRP A 345 -0.16 9.16 -15.60
C TRP A 345 -0.90 8.88 -16.90
N ASN A 346 -1.50 9.89 -17.51
CA ASN A 346 -2.25 9.78 -18.75
C ASN A 346 -1.39 9.32 -19.94
N MET A 347 -0.08 9.66 -19.93
CA MET A 347 0.88 9.16 -20.92
C MET A 347 1.31 7.72 -20.67
N THR A 348 1.31 7.28 -19.42
CA THR A 348 1.77 5.94 -19.00
C THR A 348 0.67 4.90 -19.17
N ILE A 349 -0.57 5.29 -18.91
CA ILE A 349 -1.73 4.42 -18.93
C ILE A 349 -2.72 4.90 -19.97
N GLU A 350 -2.87 4.12 -21.05
CA GLU A 350 -4.00 4.28 -21.96
C GLU A 350 -5.24 3.63 -21.31
N PRO A 351 -6.32 4.39 -21.07
CA PRO A 351 -7.56 3.84 -20.50
C PRO A 351 -8.11 2.64 -21.26
N SER A 352 -7.92 2.59 -22.57
CA SER A 352 -8.32 1.46 -23.42
C SER A 352 -7.58 0.16 -23.08
N VAL A 353 -6.34 0.26 -22.59
CA VAL A 353 -5.52 -0.91 -22.19
C VAL A 353 -5.98 -1.48 -20.85
N LEU A 354 -6.48 -0.64 -19.95
CA LEU A 354 -7.08 -1.07 -18.68
C LEU A 354 -8.44 -1.75 -18.87
N MET A 355 -9.08 -1.54 -20.02
CA MET A 355 -10.44 -2.04 -20.31
C MET A 355 -10.46 -3.33 -21.11
N ASP A 356 -9.38 -3.67 -21.79
CA ASP A 356 -9.29 -4.90 -22.53
C ASP A 356 -8.95 -6.04 -21.54
N SER A 357 -9.93 -6.88 -21.25
CA SER A 357 -9.80 -8.01 -20.32
C SER A 357 -8.67 -8.97 -20.68
N ASN A 358 -8.18 -8.92 -21.92
CA ASN A 358 -7.09 -9.73 -22.43
C ASN A 358 -5.75 -8.99 -22.50
N ARG A 359 -5.71 -7.70 -22.15
CA ARG A 359 -4.50 -6.90 -22.20
C ARG A 359 -4.16 -6.35 -20.82
N ALA A 360 -2.92 -6.51 -20.44
CA ALA A 360 -2.39 -5.90 -19.25
C ALA A 360 -2.23 -4.39 -19.41
N ILE A 361 -2.10 -3.75 -18.28
CA ILE A 361 -1.84 -2.30 -18.13
C ILE A 361 -0.68 -1.82 -19.00
N ASN A 362 0.30 -2.67 -19.30
CA ASN A 362 1.31 -2.44 -20.31
C ASN A 362 1.49 -3.70 -21.17
N PRO A 363 1.07 -3.69 -22.46
CA PRO A 363 1.15 -4.87 -23.32
C PRO A 363 2.56 -5.49 -23.45
N ARG A 364 3.60 -4.66 -23.25
CA ARG A 364 5.00 -5.13 -23.27
C ARG A 364 5.33 -6.05 -22.09
N TYR A 365 4.57 -5.98 -21.03
CA TYR A 365 4.84 -6.67 -19.77
C TYR A 365 3.71 -7.61 -19.35
N ASN A 366 2.70 -7.80 -20.21
CA ASN A 366 1.61 -8.73 -19.95
C ASN A 366 1.98 -10.15 -20.38
N ILE A 367 2.79 -10.76 -19.59
CA ILE A 367 3.07 -12.19 -19.71
C ILE A 367 2.42 -12.84 -18.50
N ASP A 368 1.72 -13.95 -18.73
CA ASP A 368 1.24 -14.80 -17.64
C ASP A 368 2.46 -15.34 -16.88
N VAL A 369 2.75 -14.71 -15.74
CA VAL A 369 3.93 -15.03 -14.94
C VAL A 369 3.51 -15.80 -13.71
N THR A 370 3.85 -17.09 -13.72
CA THR A 370 3.60 -17.95 -12.58
C THR A 370 4.62 -17.74 -11.46
N PRO A 371 4.30 -18.12 -10.21
CA PRO A 371 5.26 -18.11 -9.11
C PRO A 371 6.56 -18.85 -9.43
N GLU A 372 6.51 -19.92 -10.23
CA GLU A 372 7.68 -20.68 -10.66
C GLU A 372 8.62 -19.84 -11.52
N LYS A 373 8.08 -19.07 -12.48
CA LYS A 373 8.88 -18.14 -13.30
C LYS A 373 9.53 -17.04 -12.47
N LEU A 374 8.87 -16.62 -11.37
CA LEU A 374 9.46 -15.67 -10.43
C LEU A 374 10.66 -16.29 -9.68
N VAL A 375 10.57 -17.58 -9.32
CA VAL A 375 11.69 -18.33 -8.72
C VAL A 375 12.88 -18.44 -9.66
N GLU A 376 12.65 -18.66 -10.96
CA GLU A 376 13.71 -18.61 -11.96
C GLU A 376 14.37 -17.22 -12.05
N GLY A 377 13.58 -16.16 -11.90
CA GLY A 377 14.10 -14.78 -11.79
C GLY A 377 15.03 -14.61 -10.61
N THR A 378 14.70 -15.24 -9.48
CA THR A 378 15.56 -15.25 -8.30
C THR A 378 16.90 -15.94 -8.57
N LYS A 379 16.89 -17.08 -9.29
CA LYS A 379 18.13 -17.74 -9.74
C LYS A 379 19.00 -16.81 -10.58
N PHE A 380 18.38 -16.10 -11.51
CA PHE A 380 19.10 -15.16 -12.38
C PHE A 380 19.71 -13.99 -11.58
N PHE A 381 18.97 -13.46 -10.63
CA PHE A 381 19.47 -12.40 -9.74
C PHE A 381 20.69 -12.86 -8.95
N ILE A 382 20.63 -14.02 -8.31
CA ILE A 382 21.75 -14.63 -7.58
C ILE A 382 22.98 -14.81 -8.48
N LYS A 383 22.76 -15.31 -9.71
CA LYS A 383 23.82 -15.55 -10.68
C LYS A 383 24.46 -14.27 -11.22
N LYS A 384 23.68 -13.19 -11.37
CA LYS A 384 24.15 -11.90 -11.89
C LYS A 384 24.95 -11.09 -10.86
N VAL A 385 24.65 -11.22 -9.58
CA VAL A 385 25.27 -10.41 -8.51
C VAL A 385 26.56 -11.02 -7.98
N GLY A 386 26.93 -12.23 -8.34
CA GLY A 386 28.29 -12.76 -8.12
C GLY A 386 28.44 -14.26 -8.02
N ASP A 387 29.57 -14.77 -8.52
CA ASP A 387 30.02 -16.17 -8.48
C ASP A 387 30.35 -16.69 -7.06
N LYS A 388 30.06 -15.95 -6.02
CA LYS A 388 30.29 -16.40 -4.66
C LYS A 388 29.21 -17.39 -4.24
N LYS A 389 29.61 -18.62 -3.97
CA LYS A 389 28.77 -19.63 -3.33
C LYS A 389 28.00 -18.98 -2.18
N MET A 390 26.71 -18.77 -2.37
CA MET A 390 25.85 -18.42 -1.25
C MET A 390 25.91 -19.56 -0.25
N VAL A 391 26.46 -19.23 0.89
CA VAL A 391 26.43 -20.10 2.06
C VAL A 391 24.97 -20.48 2.35
N GLU A 392 24.73 -21.67 2.88
CA GLU A 392 23.44 -22.21 3.34
C GLU A 392 22.74 -21.25 4.32
N HIS A 393 22.19 -20.16 3.82
CA HIS A 393 21.48 -19.19 4.65
C HIS A 393 20.02 -19.62 4.88
N SER A 394 19.50 -19.24 6.03
CA SER A 394 18.09 -19.41 6.42
C SER A 394 17.10 -18.91 5.34
N ILE A 395 17.51 -17.99 4.49
CA ILE A 395 16.75 -17.40 3.37
C ILE A 395 16.60 -18.36 2.21
N VAL A 396 17.64 -19.07 1.84
CA VAL A 396 17.55 -20.13 0.84
C VAL A 396 16.61 -21.22 1.33
N ARG A 397 16.61 -21.49 2.64
CA ARG A 397 15.61 -22.36 3.28
C ARG A 397 14.20 -21.83 3.17
N GLU A 398 13.99 -20.52 3.30
CA GLU A 398 12.66 -19.90 3.18
C GLU A 398 12.18 -19.82 1.73
N LEU A 399 13.07 -19.51 0.79
CA LEU A 399 12.82 -19.66 -0.64
C LEU A 399 12.42 -21.11 -0.98
N SER A 400 13.17 -22.07 -0.50
CA SER A 400 12.89 -23.49 -0.69
C SER A 400 11.56 -23.91 -0.07
N LYS A 401 11.20 -23.38 1.10
CA LYS A 401 9.89 -23.58 1.73
C LYS A 401 8.76 -22.92 0.93
N SER A 402 8.99 -21.74 0.39
CA SER A 402 8.03 -21.03 -0.46
C SER A 402 7.78 -21.79 -1.75
N VAL A 403 8.85 -22.25 -2.42
CA VAL A 403 8.79 -23.11 -3.62
C VAL A 403 8.09 -24.44 -3.32
N ARG A 404 8.35 -25.04 -2.15
CA ARG A 404 7.66 -26.28 -1.75
C ARG A 404 6.17 -26.10 -1.52
N ARG A 405 5.76 -24.97 -0.96
CA ARG A 405 4.33 -24.64 -0.81
C ARG A 405 3.65 -24.40 -2.17
N SER A 406 4.46 -24.17 -3.22
CA SER A 406 3.95 -23.86 -4.56
C SER A 406 3.92 -25.01 -5.54
N ALA A 407 3.94 -26.27 -5.12
CA ALA A 407 3.62 -27.38 -6.04
C ALA A 407 4.75 -28.27 -6.56
N VAL A 408 5.86 -28.36 -5.88
CA VAL A 408 6.76 -29.48 -6.19
C VAL A 408 6.50 -30.58 -5.16
N ASP A 409 5.36 -31.25 -5.33
CA ASP A 409 5.03 -32.46 -4.56
C ASP A 409 6.18 -33.48 -4.72
N GLY A 410 6.81 -33.82 -3.60
CA GLY A 410 7.73 -34.94 -3.50
C GLY A 410 9.22 -34.62 -3.52
N LYS A 411 9.68 -33.42 -3.85
CA LYS A 411 11.12 -33.10 -3.82
C LYS A 411 11.61 -32.71 -2.42
N THR A 412 12.79 -33.19 -2.02
CA THR A 412 13.43 -32.85 -0.77
C THR A 412 14.00 -31.42 -0.77
N SER A 413 14.26 -30.83 0.43
CA SER A 413 14.85 -29.48 0.53
C SER A 413 16.17 -29.35 -0.21
N LYS A 414 16.91 -30.46 -0.30
CA LYS A 414 18.23 -30.50 -0.92
C LYS A 414 18.08 -30.42 -2.44
N GLU A 415 17.17 -31.18 -3.01
CA GLU A 415 16.91 -31.18 -4.46
C GLU A 415 16.43 -29.83 -4.99
N VAL A 416 15.57 -29.14 -4.21
CA VAL A 416 15.11 -27.78 -4.56
C VAL A 416 16.25 -26.77 -4.42
N LEU A 417 17.13 -26.92 -3.44
CA LEU A 417 18.32 -26.10 -3.30
C LEU A 417 19.31 -26.33 -4.42
N ASP A 418 19.57 -27.58 -4.76
CA ASP A 418 20.48 -27.95 -5.84
C ASP A 418 19.96 -27.44 -7.20
N GLU A 419 18.64 -27.46 -7.44
CA GLU A 419 18.02 -26.84 -8.61
C GLU A 419 18.07 -25.31 -8.60
N LEU A 420 18.01 -24.67 -7.44
CA LEU A 420 18.09 -23.22 -7.32
C LEU A 420 19.54 -22.71 -7.56
N PHE A 421 20.55 -23.54 -7.30
CA PHE A 421 21.94 -23.14 -7.36
C PHE A 421 22.79 -23.87 -8.41
N SER A 422 22.21 -24.83 -9.16
CA SER A 422 22.79 -25.41 -10.38
C SER A 422 22.58 -24.51 -11.60
#